data_40c3f6a236eaf40cdc78a96edf3af49a
#
_entry.id   40c3f6a236eaf40cdc78a96edf3af49a
#
_cell.length_a   1.000
_cell.length_b   1.000
_cell.length_c   1.000
_cell.angle_alpha   90.00
_cell.angle_beta   90.00
_cell.angle_gamma   90.00
#
_symmetry.space_group_name_H-M   'P 1'
#
loop_
_entity.id
_entity.type
_entity.pdbx_description
1 polymer ?
#
loop_
_entity_poly.entity_id
_entity_poly.type
_entity_poly.pdbx_seq_one_letter_code
_entity_poly.pdbx_strand_id
1 'polypeptide(L)'
;LLATSGCTDADFDSKYEDPSKVNQVTISNLMVGVFQKVKDYDVYEYGRFFGFDSQFVGKYAQTFGYSNSGGMYSPGYTPAIDGQWDNLYSALMQYRKMESLYNEENDNQKAQDDAFMLAAKVQLYDFFAATVDIFGDMPFSKACPLPLTNDVNGSYAPYDKAEDIYKTILDELKEIAPRFRSVTTPKNFSTQDFINLGDMKKWERYANSLRLRLAMRVATQGALQAEGRAVIKEILENPTDYPLVEEQGNNIFIVNQKSGQLNFTAGHGLGD
;
A
#
# COMPACT_ATOMS: atom_id res chain seq x y z
N LEU A 1 27.63 -47.06 -34.69
CA LEU A 1 27.67 -45.93 -33.77
C LEU A 1 26.37 -45.16 -33.92
N LEU A 2 25.41 -45.35 -33.00
CA LEU A 2 24.21 -44.54 -32.84
C LEU A 2 24.58 -43.29 -32.03
N ALA A 3 24.62 -42.13 -32.67
CA ALA A 3 24.70 -40.85 -31.98
C ALA A 3 23.35 -40.51 -31.42
N THR A 4 23.17 -40.66 -30.11
CA THR A 4 22.02 -40.08 -29.39
C THR A 4 22.26 -38.58 -29.22
N SER A 5 21.65 -37.73 -30.05
CA SER A 5 21.56 -36.30 -29.76
C SER A 5 20.58 -36.12 -28.61
N GLY A 6 21.10 -36.05 -27.41
CA GLY A 6 20.33 -35.59 -26.27
C GLY A 6 20.02 -34.10 -26.44
N CYS A 7 18.80 -33.67 -26.18
CA CYS A 7 18.47 -32.23 -26.02
C CYS A 7 19.36 -31.67 -24.91
N THR A 8 19.99 -30.54 -25.16
CA THR A 8 20.71 -29.81 -24.12
C THR A 8 19.72 -29.09 -23.21
N ASP A 9 20.08 -28.83 -21.96
CA ASP A 9 19.22 -28.08 -21.01
C ASP A 9 18.78 -26.73 -21.61
N ALA A 10 19.67 -26.07 -22.36
CA ALA A 10 19.37 -24.82 -23.07
C ALA A 10 18.30 -24.97 -24.17
N ASP A 11 18.26 -26.10 -24.91
CA ASP A 11 17.22 -26.39 -25.90
C ASP A 11 15.87 -26.72 -25.24
N PHE A 12 15.93 -27.33 -24.05
CA PHE A 12 14.75 -27.63 -23.28
C PHE A 12 14.14 -26.32 -22.74
N ASP A 13 14.93 -25.47 -22.09
CA ASP A 13 14.48 -24.21 -21.52
C ASP A 13 13.88 -23.26 -22.57
N SER A 14 14.50 -23.16 -23.75
CA SER A 14 13.99 -22.30 -24.84
C SER A 14 12.67 -22.76 -25.47
N LYS A 15 12.39 -24.08 -25.44
CA LYS A 15 11.16 -24.66 -26.03
C LYS A 15 10.03 -24.80 -25.03
N TYR A 16 10.32 -24.78 -23.74
CA TYR A 16 9.35 -24.95 -22.67
C TYR A 16 9.24 -23.72 -21.76
N GLU A 17 9.73 -22.57 -22.22
CA GLU A 17 9.35 -21.30 -21.59
C GLU A 17 7.81 -21.19 -21.62
N ASP A 18 7.22 -21.26 -20.45
CA ASP A 18 5.79 -21.08 -20.30
C ASP A 18 5.45 -19.60 -20.58
N PRO A 19 4.79 -19.29 -21.70
CA PRO A 19 4.50 -17.90 -22.06
C PRO A 19 3.53 -17.22 -21.10
N SER A 20 2.93 -17.97 -20.16
CA SER A 20 2.10 -17.43 -19.08
C SER A 20 2.92 -17.04 -17.85
N LYS A 21 4.19 -17.43 -17.77
CA LYS A 21 5.10 -17.04 -16.69
C LYS A 21 5.90 -15.81 -17.07
N VAL A 22 5.91 -14.85 -16.15
CA VAL A 22 6.73 -13.66 -16.28
C VAL A 22 8.18 -14.07 -16.07
N ASN A 23 8.96 -14.14 -17.15
CA ASN A 23 10.37 -14.54 -17.11
C ASN A 23 11.30 -13.44 -16.57
N GLN A 24 10.81 -12.17 -16.55
CA GLN A 24 11.52 -11.05 -15.97
C GLN A 24 10.58 -10.21 -15.12
N VAL A 25 10.92 -10.09 -13.85
CA VAL A 25 10.20 -9.23 -12.91
C VAL A 25 10.70 -7.80 -13.08
N THR A 26 9.80 -6.86 -13.33
CA THR A 26 10.11 -5.43 -13.45
C THR A 26 9.57 -4.64 -12.26
N ILE A 27 10.16 -3.48 -11.96
CA ILE A 27 9.69 -2.58 -10.91
C ILE A 27 8.23 -2.20 -11.13
N SER A 28 7.85 -1.94 -12.38
CA SER A 28 6.47 -1.58 -12.73
C SER A 28 5.47 -2.72 -12.44
N ASN A 29 5.82 -3.97 -12.72
CA ASN A 29 4.95 -5.11 -12.41
C ASN A 29 4.82 -5.35 -10.89
N LEU A 30 5.91 -5.13 -10.15
CA LEU A 30 5.92 -5.24 -8.69
C LEU A 30 5.08 -4.14 -8.03
N MET A 31 5.07 -2.90 -8.56
CA MET A 31 4.16 -1.85 -8.10
C MET A 31 2.70 -2.28 -8.21
N VAL A 32 2.32 -2.87 -9.36
CA VAL A 32 0.96 -3.45 -9.51
C VAL A 32 0.72 -4.53 -8.46
N GLY A 33 1.73 -5.35 -8.16
CA GLY A 33 1.68 -6.34 -7.08
C GLY A 33 1.42 -5.72 -5.71
N VAL A 34 2.10 -4.62 -5.37
CA VAL A 34 1.83 -3.83 -4.16
C VAL A 34 0.37 -3.36 -4.14
N PHE A 35 -0.08 -2.69 -5.19
CA PHE A 35 -1.44 -2.16 -5.29
C PHE A 35 -2.51 -3.25 -5.18
N GLN A 36 -2.28 -4.43 -5.77
CA GLN A 36 -3.22 -5.55 -5.65
C GLN A 36 -3.33 -6.08 -4.21
N LYS A 37 -2.24 -6.04 -3.43
CA LYS A 37 -2.26 -6.45 -2.02
C LYS A 37 -2.91 -5.40 -1.11
N VAL A 38 -2.78 -4.12 -1.45
CA VAL A 38 -3.42 -3.02 -0.72
C VAL A 38 -4.88 -2.85 -1.11
N LYS A 39 -5.28 -3.35 -2.29
CA LYS A 39 -6.63 -3.17 -2.86
C LYS A 39 -7.76 -3.53 -1.87
N ASP A 40 -7.62 -4.62 -1.12
CA ASP A 40 -8.66 -5.07 -0.19
C ASP A 40 -8.83 -4.12 1.02
N TYR A 41 -7.81 -3.30 1.28
CA TYR A 41 -7.89 -2.20 2.22
C TYR A 41 -8.54 -0.95 1.60
N ASP A 42 -8.15 -0.59 0.37
CA ASP A 42 -8.61 0.64 -0.31
C ASP A 42 -10.04 0.53 -0.85
N VAL A 43 -10.44 -0.67 -1.28
CA VAL A 43 -11.75 -0.92 -1.87
C VAL A 43 -12.63 -1.66 -0.87
N TYR A 44 -13.73 -1.03 -0.50
CA TYR A 44 -14.75 -1.69 0.31
C TYR A 44 -15.31 -2.90 -0.44
N GLU A 45 -15.06 -4.06 0.12
CA GLU A 45 -15.60 -5.33 -0.35
C GLU A 45 -16.40 -6.01 0.80
N TYR A 46 -17.16 -7.04 0.44
CA TYR A 46 -18.08 -7.71 1.38
C TYR A 46 -17.39 -8.18 2.68
N GLY A 47 -16.26 -8.85 2.56
CA GLY A 47 -15.53 -9.41 3.71
C GLY A 47 -15.04 -8.34 4.66
N ARG A 48 -14.52 -7.23 4.12
CA ARG A 48 -14.07 -6.10 4.93
C ARG A 48 -15.26 -5.40 5.60
N PHE A 49 -16.30 -5.07 4.85
CA PHE A 49 -17.45 -4.37 5.42
C PHE A 49 -18.16 -5.19 6.51
N PHE A 50 -18.53 -6.43 6.19
CA PHE A 50 -19.26 -7.28 7.14
C PHE A 50 -18.38 -7.94 8.19
N GLY A 51 -17.15 -8.30 7.86
CA GLY A 51 -16.24 -8.98 8.76
C GLY A 51 -15.50 -8.05 9.72
N PHE A 52 -15.18 -6.83 9.29
CA PHE A 52 -14.39 -5.90 10.09
C PHE A 52 -15.13 -4.62 10.43
N ASP A 53 -15.54 -3.83 9.41
CA ASP A 53 -16.06 -2.49 9.68
C ASP A 53 -17.39 -2.52 10.42
N SER A 54 -18.35 -3.33 10.01
CA SER A 54 -19.64 -3.42 10.69
C SER A 54 -19.58 -4.17 12.01
N GLN A 55 -18.81 -5.25 12.07
CA GLN A 55 -18.77 -6.10 13.26
C GLN A 55 -17.80 -5.59 14.33
N PHE A 56 -16.80 -4.83 13.97
CA PHE A 56 -15.76 -4.36 14.88
C PHE A 56 -15.76 -2.84 14.98
N VAL A 57 -15.28 -2.13 13.97
CA VAL A 57 -15.07 -0.69 13.98
C VAL A 57 -16.38 0.08 14.25
N GLY A 58 -17.43 -0.25 13.51
CA GLY A 58 -18.72 0.45 13.61
C GLY A 58 -19.41 0.23 14.96
N LYS A 59 -19.19 -0.93 15.57
CA LYS A 59 -19.74 -1.21 16.91
C LYS A 59 -19.01 -0.39 17.98
N TYR A 60 -17.69 -0.36 17.97
CA TYR A 60 -16.92 0.45 18.93
C TYR A 60 -17.16 1.95 18.73
N ALA A 61 -17.28 2.38 17.47
CA ALA A 61 -17.62 3.75 17.13
C ALA A 61 -19.11 4.10 17.36
N GLN A 62 -19.97 3.13 17.74
CA GLN A 62 -21.41 3.28 17.94
C GLN A 62 -22.15 3.80 16.70
N THR A 63 -21.61 3.56 15.52
CA THR A 63 -22.24 3.95 14.23
C THR A 63 -23.15 2.86 13.68
N PHE A 64 -22.97 1.60 14.12
CA PHE A 64 -23.82 0.48 13.77
C PHE A 64 -24.53 -0.08 14.99
N GLY A 65 -25.83 -0.36 14.84
CA GLY A 65 -26.63 -1.06 15.83
C GLY A 65 -26.44 -2.58 15.75
N TYR A 66 -27.00 -3.26 16.74
CA TYR A 66 -27.02 -4.73 16.80
C TYR A 66 -28.42 -5.24 16.50
N SER A 67 -28.56 -6.09 15.52
CA SER A 67 -29.80 -6.83 15.28
C SER A 67 -29.83 -8.17 16.00
N ASN A 68 -28.70 -8.71 16.42
CA ASN A 68 -28.58 -10.02 17.04
C ASN A 68 -27.61 -10.05 18.22
N SER A 69 -27.93 -10.85 19.16
CA SER A 69 -27.56 -11.06 20.54
C SER A 69 -26.15 -11.60 20.83
N GLY A 70 -25.15 -11.28 20.11
CA GLY A 70 -23.80 -11.45 20.66
C GLY A 70 -23.41 -10.16 21.36
N GLY A 71 -23.00 -10.18 22.59
CA GLY A 71 -22.71 -8.97 23.38
C GLY A 71 -22.00 -7.87 22.60
N MET A 72 -22.31 -6.64 22.94
CA MET A 72 -21.93 -5.41 22.21
C MET A 72 -20.42 -5.32 21.89
N TYR A 73 -19.60 -5.96 22.67
CA TYR A 73 -18.13 -5.92 22.56
C TYR A 73 -17.52 -7.32 22.57
N SER A 74 -18.26 -8.33 22.12
CA SER A 74 -17.69 -9.66 21.97
C SER A 74 -16.78 -9.68 20.74
N PRO A 75 -15.47 -9.84 20.90
CA PRO A 75 -14.56 -9.98 19.78
C PRO A 75 -14.84 -11.33 19.14
N GLY A 76 -15.53 -11.32 18.01
CA GLY A 76 -15.59 -12.48 17.12
C GLY A 76 -14.25 -12.64 16.39
N TYR A 77 -13.97 -13.85 15.92
CA TYR A 77 -12.91 -14.05 14.94
C TYR A 77 -13.22 -13.22 13.69
N THR A 78 -12.29 -12.35 13.31
CA THR A 78 -12.43 -11.50 12.14
C THR A 78 -11.32 -11.81 11.14
N PRO A 79 -11.54 -12.71 10.16
CA PRO A 79 -10.55 -13.06 9.14
C PRO A 79 -9.98 -11.86 8.39
N ALA A 80 -10.75 -10.76 8.33
CA ALA A 80 -10.31 -9.52 7.71
C ALA A 80 -9.12 -8.87 8.44
N ILE A 81 -8.98 -9.07 9.75
CA ILE A 81 -7.82 -8.56 10.52
C ILE A 81 -6.57 -9.35 10.18
N ASP A 82 -6.67 -10.69 10.16
CA ASP A 82 -5.56 -11.57 9.77
C ASP A 82 -5.14 -11.28 8.33
N GLY A 83 -6.11 -11.14 7.43
CA GLY A 83 -5.87 -10.80 6.04
C GLY A 83 -5.19 -9.44 5.87
N GLN A 84 -5.46 -8.45 6.73
CA GLN A 84 -4.79 -7.16 6.69
C GLN A 84 -3.29 -7.28 7.00
N TRP A 85 -2.93 -8.07 8.03
CA TRP A 85 -1.54 -8.35 8.36
C TRP A 85 -0.80 -9.05 7.22
N ASP A 86 -1.37 -10.14 6.70
CA ASP A 86 -0.76 -10.95 5.64
C ASP A 86 -0.60 -10.17 4.33
N ASN A 87 -1.61 -9.38 3.96
CA ASN A 87 -1.56 -8.55 2.77
C ASN A 87 -0.53 -7.42 2.89
N LEU A 88 -0.39 -6.80 4.08
CA LEU A 88 0.62 -5.77 4.31
C LEU A 88 2.03 -6.32 4.08
N TYR A 89 2.39 -7.45 4.71
CA TYR A 89 3.73 -8.02 4.54
C TYR A 89 3.95 -8.62 3.16
N SER A 90 2.89 -9.09 2.50
CA SER A 90 2.96 -9.46 1.09
C SER A 90 3.23 -8.25 0.18
N ALA A 91 2.60 -7.10 0.45
CA ALA A 91 2.87 -5.83 -0.25
C ALA A 91 4.31 -5.36 0.01
N LEU A 92 4.75 -5.39 1.27
CA LEU A 92 6.11 -5.02 1.65
C LEU A 92 7.15 -5.90 0.97
N MET A 93 6.92 -7.21 0.86
CA MET A 93 7.81 -8.13 0.15
C MET A 93 7.96 -7.74 -1.33
N GLN A 94 6.87 -7.37 -2.00
CA GLN A 94 6.91 -6.85 -3.37
C GLN A 94 7.75 -5.56 -3.43
N TYR A 95 7.50 -4.63 -2.50
CA TYR A 95 8.22 -3.37 -2.45
C TYR A 95 9.74 -3.58 -2.16
N ARG A 96 10.11 -4.49 -1.25
CA ARG A 96 11.52 -4.85 -1.01
C ARG A 96 12.20 -5.43 -2.27
N LYS A 97 11.45 -6.18 -3.07
CA LYS A 97 11.98 -6.64 -4.37
C LYS A 97 12.12 -5.48 -5.37
N MET A 98 11.20 -4.50 -5.36
CA MET A 98 11.39 -3.26 -6.13
C MET A 98 12.67 -2.55 -5.70
N GLU A 99 12.88 -2.35 -4.39
CA GLU A 99 14.10 -1.73 -3.85
C GLU A 99 15.37 -2.48 -4.28
N SER A 100 15.34 -3.82 -4.24
CA SER A 100 16.47 -4.65 -4.69
C SER A 100 16.82 -4.37 -6.16
N LEU A 101 15.84 -4.40 -7.05
CA LEU A 101 16.04 -4.13 -8.48
C LEU A 101 16.50 -2.69 -8.71
N TYR A 102 15.83 -1.73 -8.08
CA TYR A 102 16.16 -0.31 -8.20
C TYR A 102 17.60 0.01 -7.75
N ASN A 103 18.11 -0.67 -6.72
CA ASN A 103 19.47 -0.47 -6.25
C ASN A 103 20.53 -0.96 -7.26
N GLU A 104 20.18 -1.90 -8.13
CA GLU A 104 21.05 -2.43 -9.19
C GLU A 104 21.05 -1.54 -10.45
N GLU A 105 20.11 -0.58 -10.56
CA GLU A 105 19.94 0.29 -11.70
C GLU A 105 20.96 1.43 -11.74
N ASN A 106 21.29 1.88 -12.96
CA ASN A 106 22.01 3.14 -13.18
C ASN A 106 21.08 4.35 -13.05
N ASP A 107 21.64 5.56 -12.97
CA ASP A 107 20.87 6.79 -12.74
C ASP A 107 19.78 7.04 -13.79
N ASN A 108 19.99 6.69 -15.05
CA ASN A 108 19.00 6.86 -16.11
C ASN A 108 17.81 5.88 -15.92
N GLN A 109 18.06 4.66 -15.52
CA GLN A 109 17.04 3.67 -15.21
C GLN A 109 16.26 4.08 -13.96
N LYS A 110 16.96 4.48 -12.90
CA LYS A 110 16.33 5.01 -11.68
C LYS A 110 15.40 6.19 -11.97
N ALA A 111 15.82 7.12 -12.83
CA ALA A 111 14.96 8.24 -13.23
C ALA A 111 13.68 7.80 -13.98
N GLN A 112 13.70 6.65 -14.66
CA GLN A 112 12.51 6.09 -15.30
C GLN A 112 11.61 5.34 -14.29
N ASP A 113 12.19 4.73 -13.28
CA ASP A 113 11.45 3.89 -12.35
C ASP A 113 11.07 4.60 -11.04
N ASP A 114 11.55 5.82 -10.80
CA ASP A 114 11.23 6.66 -9.65
C ASP A 114 9.71 6.82 -9.42
N ALA A 115 8.93 7.03 -10.48
CA ALA A 115 7.48 7.20 -10.36
C ALA A 115 6.81 5.96 -9.75
N PHE A 116 7.24 4.76 -10.16
CA PHE A 116 6.73 3.50 -9.62
C PHE A 116 7.11 3.32 -8.15
N MET A 117 8.36 3.64 -7.81
CA MET A 117 8.86 3.53 -6.42
C MET A 117 8.11 4.47 -5.48
N LEU A 118 7.92 5.74 -5.89
CA LEU A 118 7.22 6.75 -5.09
C LEU A 118 5.76 6.38 -4.87
N ALA A 119 5.04 5.99 -5.93
CA ALA A 119 3.62 5.64 -5.86
C ALA A 119 3.39 4.40 -4.96
N ALA A 120 4.20 3.35 -5.16
CA ALA A 120 4.14 2.15 -4.32
C ALA A 120 4.41 2.47 -2.84
N LYS A 121 5.34 3.38 -2.55
CA LYS A 121 5.71 3.76 -1.20
C LYS A 121 4.59 4.54 -0.50
N VAL A 122 3.95 5.48 -1.17
CA VAL A 122 2.79 6.21 -0.62
C VAL A 122 1.67 5.24 -0.24
N GLN A 123 1.34 4.32 -1.14
CA GLN A 123 0.29 3.34 -0.92
C GLN A 123 0.61 2.39 0.23
N LEU A 124 1.88 1.94 0.29
CA LEU A 124 2.35 1.08 1.36
C LEU A 124 2.30 1.79 2.72
N TYR A 125 2.63 3.09 2.77
CA TYR A 125 2.59 3.87 4.01
C TYR A 125 1.17 4.11 4.52
N ASP A 126 0.20 4.32 3.62
CA ASP A 126 -1.21 4.39 4.01
C ASP A 126 -1.65 3.08 4.68
N PHE A 127 -1.29 1.96 4.07
CA PHE A 127 -1.65 0.65 4.58
C PHE A 127 -0.91 0.31 5.89
N PHE A 128 0.38 0.68 6.02
CA PHE A 128 1.11 0.54 7.28
C PHE A 128 0.45 1.31 8.42
N ALA A 129 0.14 2.59 8.20
CA ALA A 129 -0.47 3.43 9.23
C ALA A 129 -1.80 2.84 9.70
N ALA A 130 -2.66 2.39 8.78
CA ALA A 130 -3.92 1.73 9.11
C ALA A 130 -3.72 0.41 9.88
N THR A 131 -2.64 -0.31 9.59
CA THR A 131 -2.34 -1.58 10.27
C THR A 131 -1.74 -1.33 11.66
N VAL A 132 -0.87 -0.32 11.80
CA VAL A 132 -0.35 0.13 13.11
C VAL A 132 -1.49 0.57 14.04
N ASP A 133 -2.54 1.20 13.51
CA ASP A 133 -3.71 1.59 14.29
C ASP A 133 -4.45 0.39 14.92
N ILE A 134 -4.33 -0.79 14.33
CA ILE A 134 -4.97 -2.02 14.82
C ILE A 134 -4.04 -2.80 15.74
N PHE A 135 -2.77 -2.95 15.34
CA PHE A 135 -1.84 -3.87 15.98
C PHE A 135 -0.84 -3.19 16.94
N GLY A 136 -0.65 -1.87 16.83
CA GLY A 136 0.35 -1.15 17.61
C GLY A 136 1.77 -1.39 17.09
N ASP A 137 2.69 -1.73 18.00
CA ASP A 137 4.08 -2.06 17.66
C ASP A 137 4.13 -3.25 16.68
N MET A 138 4.92 -3.14 15.61
CA MET A 138 5.00 -4.18 14.58
C MET A 138 6.33 -4.11 13.80
N PRO A 139 6.75 -5.19 13.13
CA PRO A 139 7.93 -5.15 12.27
C PRO A 139 7.75 -4.15 11.11
N PHE A 140 8.69 -3.20 10.97
CA PHE A 140 8.64 -2.15 9.94
C PHE A 140 10.01 -1.92 9.30
N SER A 141 10.95 -1.33 10.04
CA SER A 141 12.23 -0.86 9.48
C SER A 141 13.09 -1.99 8.90
N LYS A 142 13.11 -3.13 9.55
CA LYS A 142 13.86 -4.32 9.16
C LYS A 142 12.99 -5.46 8.64
N ALA A 143 11.71 -5.20 8.39
CA ALA A 143 10.78 -6.21 7.92
C ALA A 143 11.06 -6.63 6.48
N CYS A 144 10.84 -7.92 6.19
CA CYS A 144 11.00 -8.52 4.86
C CYS A 144 12.38 -8.28 4.22
N PRO A 145 13.50 -8.54 4.90
CA PRO A 145 14.84 -8.20 4.39
C PRO A 145 15.33 -9.12 3.28
N LEU A 146 14.74 -10.30 3.09
CA LEU A 146 15.24 -11.36 2.22
C LEU A 146 15.51 -10.91 0.77
N PRO A 147 14.63 -10.13 0.10
CA PRO A 147 14.91 -9.65 -1.26
C PRO A 147 16.13 -8.74 -1.38
N LEU A 148 16.53 -8.10 -0.27
CA LEU A 148 17.67 -7.18 -0.24
C LEU A 148 18.97 -7.85 0.19
N THR A 149 18.89 -8.85 1.07
CA THR A 149 20.06 -9.42 1.75
C THR A 149 20.39 -10.85 1.32
N ASN A 150 19.42 -11.60 0.77
CA ASN A 150 19.47 -13.05 0.57
C ASN A 150 19.81 -13.85 1.84
N ASP A 151 19.64 -13.25 3.03
CA ASP A 151 19.93 -13.88 4.32
C ASP A 151 18.63 -14.39 4.97
N VAL A 152 18.43 -15.70 4.93
CA VAL A 152 17.28 -16.37 5.55
C VAL A 152 17.34 -16.26 7.07
N ASN A 153 18.54 -16.28 7.68
CA ASN A 153 18.68 -16.21 9.14
C ASN A 153 18.36 -14.81 9.68
N GLY A 154 18.56 -13.77 8.87
CA GLY A 154 18.19 -12.39 9.18
C GLY A 154 16.71 -12.05 8.97
N SER A 155 15.87 -13.04 8.62
CA SER A 155 14.46 -12.80 8.27
C SER A 155 13.56 -12.50 9.47
N TYR A 156 14.01 -12.74 10.71
CA TYR A 156 13.26 -12.41 11.91
C TYR A 156 13.46 -10.92 12.27
N ALA A 157 12.55 -10.09 11.82
CA ALA A 157 12.60 -8.65 12.08
C ALA A 157 12.13 -8.34 13.52
N PRO A 158 12.80 -7.42 14.23
CA PRO A 158 12.30 -6.91 15.49
C PRO A 158 11.04 -6.08 15.28
N TYR A 159 10.28 -5.91 16.36
CA TYR A 159 9.15 -4.97 16.39
C TYR A 159 9.67 -3.55 16.58
N ASP A 160 9.23 -2.65 15.73
CA ASP A 160 9.42 -1.20 15.89
C ASP A 160 8.24 -0.64 16.71
N LYS A 161 8.49 0.45 17.44
CA LYS A 161 7.44 1.14 18.18
C LYS A 161 6.47 1.82 17.23
N ALA A 162 5.18 1.76 17.52
CA ALA A 162 4.15 2.43 16.72
C ALA A 162 4.46 3.92 16.50
N GLU A 163 4.96 4.61 17.54
CA GLU A 163 5.35 6.01 17.44
C GLU A 163 6.53 6.23 16.48
N ASP A 164 7.53 5.35 16.47
CA ASP A 164 8.68 5.45 15.56
C ASP A 164 8.26 5.18 14.11
N ILE A 165 7.33 4.25 13.90
CA ILE A 165 6.73 3.98 12.58
C ILE A 165 6.01 5.23 12.07
N TYR A 166 5.14 5.83 12.89
CA TYR A 166 4.41 7.05 12.53
C TYR A 166 5.35 8.20 12.22
N LYS A 167 6.37 8.39 13.06
CA LYS A 167 7.39 9.43 12.82
C LYS A 167 8.09 9.22 11.48
N THR A 168 8.56 8.02 11.20
CA THR A 168 9.24 7.69 9.94
C THR A 168 8.33 7.98 8.74
N ILE A 169 7.07 7.56 8.80
CA ILE A 169 6.12 7.78 7.70
C ILE A 169 5.87 9.28 7.50
N LEU A 170 5.68 10.06 8.58
CA LEU A 170 5.47 11.51 8.49
C LEU A 170 6.66 12.23 7.86
N ASP A 171 7.88 11.85 8.25
CA ASP A 171 9.12 12.44 7.72
C ASP A 171 9.33 12.06 6.24
N GLU A 172 9.17 10.77 5.90
CA GLU A 172 9.38 10.32 4.53
C GLU A 172 8.29 10.83 3.56
N LEU A 173 7.04 10.97 3.99
CA LEU A 173 6.00 11.58 3.15
C LEU A 173 6.30 13.04 2.83
N LYS A 174 6.96 13.78 3.74
CA LYS A 174 7.43 15.14 3.50
C LYS A 174 8.44 15.18 2.35
N GLU A 175 9.34 14.22 2.29
CA GLU A 175 10.38 14.11 1.26
C GLU A 175 9.82 13.56 -0.07
N ILE A 176 8.85 12.66 0.00
CA ILE A 176 8.26 12.01 -1.18
C ILE A 176 7.35 12.95 -1.97
N ALA A 177 6.45 13.68 -1.29
CA ALA A 177 5.41 14.45 -1.93
C ALA A 177 5.93 15.44 -3.00
N PRO A 178 6.94 16.30 -2.74
CA PRO A 178 7.43 17.25 -3.74
C PRO A 178 8.14 16.57 -4.93
N ARG A 179 8.62 15.34 -4.78
CA ARG A 179 9.28 14.61 -5.88
C ARG A 179 8.33 14.32 -7.03
N PHE A 180 7.03 14.18 -6.78
CA PHE A 180 6.03 14.00 -7.83
C PHE A 180 5.93 15.19 -8.81
N ARG A 181 6.41 16.36 -8.45
CA ARG A 181 6.45 17.55 -9.34
C ARG A 181 7.47 17.43 -10.47
N SER A 182 8.54 16.68 -10.24
CA SER A 182 9.70 16.62 -11.14
C SER A 182 10.03 15.23 -11.66
N VAL A 183 9.36 14.21 -11.15
CA VAL A 183 9.61 12.82 -11.56
C VAL A 183 9.22 12.60 -13.02
N THR A 184 10.03 11.86 -13.75
CA THR A 184 9.69 11.40 -15.10
C THR A 184 8.53 10.42 -15.03
N THR A 185 7.48 10.66 -15.82
CA THR A 185 6.35 9.73 -15.92
C THR A 185 6.56 8.78 -17.08
N PRO A 186 6.83 7.49 -16.85
CA PRO A 186 7.00 6.50 -17.92
C PRO A 186 5.70 6.30 -18.70
N LYS A 187 5.81 5.95 -20.00
CA LYS A 187 4.62 5.76 -20.86
C LYS A 187 3.65 4.70 -20.36
N ASN A 188 4.17 3.65 -19.73
CA ASN A 188 3.36 2.56 -19.17
C ASN A 188 2.83 2.84 -17.76
N PHE A 189 3.26 3.92 -17.11
CA PHE A 189 2.84 4.23 -15.74
C PHE A 189 1.32 4.39 -15.65
N SER A 190 0.71 5.20 -16.55
CA SER A 190 -0.73 5.46 -16.52
C SER A 190 -1.60 4.22 -16.77
N THR A 191 -1.08 3.22 -17.45
CA THR A 191 -1.81 1.96 -17.70
C THR A 191 -1.71 0.98 -16.53
N GLN A 192 -0.72 1.13 -15.67
CA GLN A 192 -0.48 0.29 -14.51
C GLN A 192 -0.96 0.94 -13.20
N ASP A 193 -1.03 2.27 -13.17
CA ASP A 193 -1.57 3.04 -12.06
C ASP A 193 -3.10 3.11 -12.15
N PHE A 194 -3.78 2.15 -11.54
CA PHE A 194 -5.24 2.13 -11.49
C PHE A 194 -5.83 2.98 -10.35
N ILE A 195 -4.99 3.70 -9.58
CA ILE A 195 -5.39 4.58 -8.49
C ILE A 195 -5.58 6.01 -9.01
N ASN A 196 -4.51 6.62 -9.52
CA ASN A 196 -4.51 8.00 -10.00
C ASN A 196 -4.35 8.12 -11.53
N LEU A 197 -4.32 6.98 -12.25
CA LEU A 197 -4.22 6.91 -13.72
C LEU A 197 -3.03 7.66 -14.31
N GLY A 198 -1.93 7.71 -13.58
CA GLY A 198 -0.69 8.37 -13.98
C GLY A 198 -0.64 9.87 -13.68
N ASP A 199 -1.60 10.42 -12.97
CA ASP A 199 -1.61 11.84 -12.59
C ASP A 199 -0.70 12.07 -11.37
N MET A 200 0.50 12.62 -11.64
CA MET A 200 1.50 12.93 -10.61
C MET A 200 1.02 14.00 -9.62
N LYS A 201 0.15 14.93 -10.04
CA LYS A 201 -0.41 15.93 -9.14
C LYS A 201 -1.38 15.31 -8.14
N LYS A 202 -2.10 14.27 -8.54
CA LYS A 202 -2.96 13.51 -7.62
C LYS A 202 -2.11 12.71 -6.63
N TRP A 203 -1.00 12.14 -7.06
CA TRP A 203 -0.06 11.45 -6.16
C TRP A 203 0.56 12.40 -5.14
N GLU A 204 0.97 13.61 -5.56
CA GLU A 204 1.46 14.64 -4.63
C GLU A 204 0.40 15.02 -3.59
N ARG A 205 -0.83 15.30 -4.05
CA ARG A 205 -1.95 15.62 -3.17
C ARG A 205 -2.27 14.47 -2.20
N TYR A 206 -2.21 13.26 -2.70
CA TYR A 206 -2.41 12.08 -1.86
C TYR A 206 -1.36 12.01 -0.74
N ALA A 207 -0.08 12.07 -1.08
CA ALA A 207 0.99 12.01 -0.11
C ALA A 207 0.87 13.11 0.97
N ASN A 208 0.55 14.36 0.57
CA ASN A 208 0.34 15.45 1.51
C ASN A 208 -0.92 15.26 2.37
N SER A 209 -2.01 14.80 1.79
CA SER A 209 -3.27 14.56 2.52
C SER A 209 -3.13 13.39 3.49
N LEU A 210 -2.42 12.35 3.10
CA LEU A 210 -2.04 11.25 3.99
C LEU A 210 -1.20 11.77 5.15
N ARG A 211 -0.16 12.55 4.88
CA ARG A 211 0.69 13.17 5.92
C ARG A 211 -0.14 14.01 6.88
N LEU A 212 -1.06 14.84 6.38
CA LEU A 212 -1.96 15.63 7.22
C LEU A 212 -2.85 14.74 8.10
N ARG A 213 -3.47 13.72 7.51
CA ARG A 213 -4.32 12.77 8.25
C ARG A 213 -3.55 12.08 9.39
N LEU A 214 -2.35 11.62 9.11
CA LEU A 214 -1.50 10.96 10.11
C LEU A 214 -1.03 11.96 11.20
N ALA A 215 -0.68 13.18 10.82
CA ALA A 215 -0.34 14.24 11.77
C ALA A 215 -1.50 14.56 12.70
N MET A 216 -2.74 14.65 12.18
CA MET A 216 -3.94 14.85 13.00
C MET A 216 -4.15 13.70 13.99
N ARG A 217 -3.83 12.47 13.60
CA ARG A 217 -3.94 11.29 14.47
C ARG A 217 -3.02 11.39 15.68
N VAL A 218 -1.76 11.75 15.48
CA VAL A 218 -0.77 11.85 16.56
C VAL A 218 -0.82 13.18 17.33
N ALA A 219 -1.48 14.21 16.79
CA ALA A 219 -1.56 15.55 17.42
C ALA A 219 -2.44 15.61 18.68
N THR A 220 -3.22 14.55 18.95
CA THR A 220 -4.18 14.53 20.06
C THR A 220 -3.53 14.15 21.39
N GLN A 221 -2.60 13.21 21.37
CA GLN A 221 -1.92 12.68 22.56
C GLN A 221 -0.63 11.94 22.21
N GLY A 222 0.16 11.59 23.21
CA GLY A 222 1.38 10.77 23.08
C GLY A 222 2.64 11.57 22.78
N ALA A 223 3.74 10.86 22.54
CA ALA A 223 5.07 11.44 22.36
C ALA A 223 5.17 12.37 21.12
N LEU A 224 4.41 12.07 20.07
CA LEU A 224 4.42 12.83 18.82
C LEU A 224 3.40 14.00 18.77
N GLN A 225 2.73 14.33 19.90
CA GLN A 225 1.68 15.36 19.91
C GLN A 225 2.18 16.72 19.39
N ALA A 226 3.32 17.18 19.87
CA ALA A 226 3.89 18.46 19.46
C ALA A 226 4.30 18.45 17.98
N GLU A 227 4.90 17.35 17.53
CA GLU A 227 5.30 17.14 16.13
C GLU A 227 4.08 17.12 15.19
N GLY A 228 3.04 16.36 15.54
CA GLY A 228 1.80 16.31 14.76
C GLY A 228 1.17 17.70 14.60
N ARG A 229 1.12 18.50 15.68
CA ARG A 229 0.62 19.90 15.61
C ARG A 229 1.49 20.78 14.73
N ALA A 230 2.82 20.61 14.77
CA ALA A 230 3.74 21.36 13.93
C ALA A 230 3.54 21.00 12.44
N VAL A 231 3.40 19.72 12.12
CA VAL A 231 3.12 19.25 10.74
C VAL A 231 1.78 19.78 10.23
N ILE A 232 0.71 19.75 11.04
CA ILE A 232 -0.60 20.33 10.65
C ILE A 232 -0.44 21.81 10.32
N LYS A 233 0.24 22.57 11.17
CA LYS A 233 0.48 24.00 10.95
C LYS A 233 1.30 24.23 9.68
N GLU A 234 2.41 23.49 9.50
CA GLU A 234 3.25 23.56 8.30
C GLU A 234 2.44 23.40 7.02
N ILE A 235 1.61 22.35 6.95
CA ILE A 235 0.82 22.04 5.75
C ILE A 235 -0.24 23.11 5.50
N LEU A 236 -1.02 23.49 6.52
CA LEU A 236 -2.14 24.41 6.36
C LEU A 236 -1.72 25.88 6.11
N GLU A 237 -0.56 26.28 6.60
CA GLU A 237 -0.02 27.63 6.36
C GLU A 237 0.69 27.75 4.99
N ASN A 238 1.00 26.63 4.33
CA ASN A 238 1.74 26.61 3.05
C ASN A 238 1.03 25.75 1.98
N PRO A 239 -0.21 26.10 1.58
CA PRO A 239 -1.00 25.26 0.67
C PRO A 239 -0.40 25.12 -0.74
N THR A 240 0.47 26.04 -1.15
CA THR A 240 1.19 25.95 -2.44
C THR A 240 2.25 24.86 -2.42
N ASP A 241 2.95 24.73 -1.28
CA ASP A 241 4.02 23.74 -1.11
C ASP A 241 3.45 22.36 -0.74
N TYR A 242 2.32 22.34 -0.08
CA TYR A 242 1.62 21.11 0.35
C TYR A 242 0.19 21.07 -0.20
N PRO A 243 -0.03 20.94 -1.52
CA PRO A 243 -1.37 20.84 -2.09
C PRO A 243 -2.08 19.58 -1.57
N LEU A 244 -3.35 19.75 -1.22
CA LEU A 244 -4.18 18.71 -0.64
C LEU A 244 -5.27 18.23 -1.62
N VAL A 245 -5.94 17.14 -1.27
CA VAL A 245 -7.17 16.70 -1.91
C VAL A 245 -8.32 17.55 -1.33
N GLU A 246 -8.72 18.60 -2.03
CA GLU A 246 -9.72 19.57 -1.58
C GLU A 246 -11.01 19.54 -2.41
N GLU A 247 -10.92 19.08 -3.66
CA GLU A 247 -12.03 19.08 -4.60
C GLU A 247 -12.38 17.69 -5.07
N GLN A 248 -13.65 17.47 -5.41
CA GLN A 248 -14.15 16.19 -5.90
C GLN A 248 -13.36 15.67 -7.13
N GLY A 249 -12.91 16.57 -8.03
CA GLY A 249 -12.09 16.20 -9.19
C GLY A 249 -10.69 15.65 -8.84
N ASN A 250 -10.23 15.88 -7.62
CA ASN A 250 -8.94 15.42 -7.11
C ASN A 250 -9.05 14.20 -6.20
N ASN A 251 -10.24 13.63 -6.04
CA ASN A 251 -10.46 12.44 -5.23
C ASN A 251 -9.55 11.30 -5.70
N ILE A 252 -9.04 10.59 -4.71
CA ILE A 252 -8.27 9.37 -4.91
C ILE A 252 -9.26 8.23 -4.84
N PHE A 253 -9.36 7.47 -5.93
CA PHE A 253 -10.29 6.35 -6.00
C PHE A 253 -9.83 5.33 -7.03
N ILE A 254 -10.14 4.08 -6.78
CA ILE A 254 -9.91 3.01 -7.74
C ILE A 254 -11.10 2.96 -8.68
N VAL A 255 -10.82 3.16 -9.98
CA VAL A 255 -11.84 2.98 -11.02
C VAL A 255 -12.08 1.50 -11.22
N ASN A 256 -13.17 1.00 -10.67
CA ASN A 256 -13.59 -0.36 -10.96
C ASN A 256 -14.31 -0.39 -12.31
N GLN A 257 -13.60 -0.80 -13.35
CA GLN A 257 -14.16 -0.86 -14.71
C GLN A 257 -15.19 -1.97 -14.92
N LYS A 258 -15.33 -2.89 -13.97
CA LYS A 258 -16.37 -3.93 -14.02
C LYS A 258 -17.51 -3.54 -13.09
N SER A 259 -18.48 -2.84 -13.64
CA SER A 259 -19.66 -2.29 -12.96
C SER A 259 -20.52 -3.30 -12.18
N GLY A 260 -20.20 -4.57 -12.19
CA GLY A 260 -20.92 -5.60 -11.44
C GLY A 260 -20.37 -5.92 -10.05
N GLN A 261 -19.18 -5.44 -9.71
CA GLN A 261 -18.51 -5.87 -8.47
C GLN A 261 -18.66 -4.91 -7.28
N LEU A 262 -19.08 -3.67 -7.51
CA LEU A 262 -19.42 -2.74 -6.42
C LEU A 262 -20.91 -2.80 -6.03
N ASN A 263 -21.70 -3.66 -6.64
CA ASN A 263 -23.10 -3.89 -6.26
C ASN A 263 -23.24 -4.92 -5.13
N PHE A 264 -22.28 -4.98 -4.21
CA PHE A 264 -22.49 -5.83 -3.04
C PHE A 264 -23.70 -5.36 -2.21
N THR A 265 -23.99 -4.07 -2.23
CA THR A 265 -25.19 -3.49 -1.58
C THR A 265 -26.48 -3.98 -2.20
N ALA A 266 -26.56 -4.05 -3.52
CA ALA A 266 -27.75 -4.54 -4.22
C ALA A 266 -27.89 -6.07 -4.18
N GLY A 267 -26.79 -6.80 -4.11
CA GLY A 267 -26.77 -8.26 -4.07
C GLY A 267 -26.87 -8.89 -2.69
N HIS A 268 -26.73 -8.10 -1.64
CA HIS A 268 -26.61 -8.60 -0.26
C HIS A 268 -27.56 -7.96 0.74
N GLY A 269 -28.66 -7.34 0.27
CA GLY A 269 -29.76 -6.94 1.12
C GLY A 269 -29.47 -5.79 2.11
N LEU A 270 -28.56 -4.89 1.77
CA LEU A 270 -28.41 -3.65 2.53
C LEU A 270 -29.47 -2.58 2.17
N GLY A 271 -30.38 -2.92 1.27
CA GLY A 271 -31.37 -2.02 0.73
C GLY A 271 -32.83 -2.38 1.03
N ASP A 272 -33.10 -3.42 1.81
CA ASP A 272 -34.46 -3.83 2.17
C ASP A 272 -34.82 -3.46 3.61
#